data_50e53621559b6dbf54cad8d803b58bdf
#
_entry.id   50e53621559b6dbf54cad8d803b58bdf
#
_cell.length_a   1.000
_cell.length_b   1.000
_cell.length_c   1.000
_cell.angle_alpha   90.00
_cell.angle_beta   90.00
_cell.angle_gamma   90.00
#
_symmetry.space_group_name_H-M   'P 1'
#
loop_
_entity.id
_entity.type
_entity.pdbx_description
1 polymer ?
#
loop_
_entity_poly.entity_id
_entity_poly.type
_entity_poly.pdbx_seq_one_letter_code
_entity_poly.pdbx_strand_id
1 'polypeptide(L)'
;LVLAAAMLVVVAVPVTGWADHDNREATPNMIPRGHSPQEGNFFDPRGTVTVNSDLGFWGDTAINGNYNGFRLIDISNPDNPDLITYYNKCNGDQGDILIWENLVIRSWNSPVSTPVPPQVDQFCGEEEGEPRPVPLGFEGLHIFDISDTENIQLVGEVEITDATAEANKVPGTFNPAPPSPVPTVARRTGCGSHTASLVPDVANGRLLVYNSGSNANCPGIDIVEIPLDNPGNAEWLRREQSGRSCHDTGVFLGDVMRAVCAGGDGFTVWRMNEKPKDEHPVNLVNPQTEYTIPLKDVTVGHSASFTWDGKRFVYGHEPGGGGRAECQESSLDRNKKLFMFNTKTGKQIGTWFLPRPQSEVENCTQHNYNFVPTTDGKDILVAGNYQAGTWAVNWSNPAKPKVVGFSDPPPLDETQFTLGGAWSSYWYNGFIYESEITKGLNVFELDDPVVDSAVDLPFLNPQTQMERIPQQLSAASKVSLKHTNKPHRFKGEVSSARNGCKADRLVRIKKVRPGKSARTVATTTTGNKGGFSVKHTKGGRGLYFAQAGKKVFAKDIHTITCTKAKSGNVRANK
;
A
#
# COMPACT_ATOMS: atom_id res chain seq x y z
N LEU A 1 -23.39 47.26 -44.03
CA LEU A 1 -23.17 46.46 -42.82
C LEU A 1 -23.01 45.00 -43.22
N VAL A 2 -21.80 44.51 -43.22
CA VAL A 2 -21.48 43.08 -43.42
C VAL A 2 -21.19 42.50 -42.06
N LEU A 3 -22.02 41.59 -41.56
CA LEU A 3 -21.75 40.78 -40.38
C LEU A 3 -20.77 39.66 -40.79
N ALA A 4 -19.57 39.69 -40.27
CA ALA A 4 -18.65 38.56 -40.32
C ALA A 4 -19.01 37.58 -39.19
N ALA A 5 -19.54 36.42 -39.52
CA ALA A 5 -19.72 35.29 -38.61
C ALA A 5 -18.36 34.61 -38.43
N ALA A 6 -17.78 34.72 -37.25
CA ALA A 6 -16.58 33.94 -36.87
C ALA A 6 -17.07 32.50 -36.60
N MET A 7 -16.75 31.58 -37.50
CA MET A 7 -16.82 30.14 -37.23
C MET A 7 -15.72 29.78 -36.24
N LEU A 8 -16.12 29.42 -35.04
CA LEU A 8 -15.21 28.73 -34.09
C LEU A 8 -15.03 27.30 -34.62
N VAL A 9 -13.88 27.03 -35.22
CA VAL A 9 -13.47 25.66 -35.53
C VAL A 9 -13.00 25.06 -34.21
N VAL A 10 -13.86 24.29 -33.58
CA VAL A 10 -13.42 23.38 -32.49
C VAL A 10 -12.65 22.27 -33.19
N VAL A 11 -11.34 22.36 -33.16
CA VAL A 11 -10.47 21.23 -33.51
C VAL A 11 -10.64 20.21 -32.38
N ALA A 12 -11.45 19.19 -32.60
CA ALA A 12 -11.43 18.00 -31.77
C ALA A 12 -10.06 17.36 -32.00
N VAL A 13 -9.17 17.50 -31.02
CA VAL A 13 -7.97 16.68 -30.94
C VAL A 13 -8.46 15.25 -30.71
N PRO A 14 -8.18 14.29 -31.59
CA PRO A 14 -8.53 12.92 -31.30
C PRO A 14 -7.73 12.49 -30.07
N VAL A 15 -8.41 12.10 -29.00
CA VAL A 15 -7.80 11.38 -27.88
C VAL A 15 -7.42 10.02 -28.44
N THR A 16 -6.20 9.92 -28.95
CA THR A 16 -5.66 8.66 -29.46
C THR A 16 -5.15 7.86 -28.28
N GLY A 17 -5.74 6.72 -27.98
CA GLY A 17 -5.14 5.76 -27.09
C GLY A 17 -6.04 4.88 -26.22
N TRP A 18 -7.34 5.08 -26.22
CA TRP A 18 -8.25 4.28 -25.37
C TRP A 18 -9.06 3.23 -26.15
N ALA A 19 -8.54 2.70 -27.23
CA ALA A 19 -9.31 1.88 -28.18
C ALA A 19 -9.98 0.63 -27.57
N ASP A 20 -9.46 0.11 -26.44
CA ASP A 20 -9.98 -1.13 -25.85
C ASP A 20 -10.88 -0.91 -24.62
N HIS A 21 -11.13 0.33 -24.22
CA HIS A 21 -11.89 0.63 -23.01
C HIS A 21 -13.02 1.64 -23.21
N ASP A 22 -13.43 1.90 -24.45
CA ASP A 22 -14.48 2.87 -24.79
C ASP A 22 -15.86 2.53 -24.19
N ASN A 23 -16.07 1.27 -23.76
CA ASN A 23 -17.32 0.78 -23.17
C ASN A 23 -17.20 0.43 -21.68
N ARG A 24 -16.21 1.00 -20.95
CA ARG A 24 -16.07 0.77 -19.50
C ARG A 24 -17.31 1.23 -18.75
N GLU A 25 -17.78 0.42 -17.82
CA GLU A 25 -18.64 0.93 -16.78
C GLU A 25 -17.78 1.65 -15.73
N ALA A 26 -18.08 2.93 -15.50
CA ALA A 26 -17.31 3.75 -14.57
C ALA A 26 -18.20 4.77 -13.88
N THR A 27 -17.77 5.21 -12.70
CA THR A 27 -18.37 6.40 -12.09
C THR A 27 -17.87 7.65 -12.82
N PRO A 28 -18.70 8.71 -12.93
CA PRO A 28 -18.31 9.93 -13.66
C PRO A 28 -17.07 10.65 -13.13
N ASN A 29 -16.69 10.40 -11.89
CA ASN A 29 -15.52 10.98 -11.22
C ASN A 29 -14.26 10.10 -11.30
N MET A 30 -14.33 8.91 -11.92
CA MET A 30 -13.16 8.12 -12.28
C MET A 30 -12.82 8.43 -13.74
N ILE A 31 -12.02 9.47 -13.93
CA ILE A 31 -11.75 10.08 -15.24
C ILE A 31 -10.54 9.42 -15.88
N PRO A 32 -10.67 8.76 -17.03
CA PRO A 32 -9.52 8.28 -17.80
C PRO A 32 -8.65 9.46 -18.26
N ARG A 33 -7.32 9.34 -18.11
CA ARG A 33 -6.36 10.38 -18.48
C ARG A 33 -5.45 9.91 -19.61
N GLY A 34 -4.61 8.93 -19.39
CA GLY A 34 -3.64 8.46 -20.35
C GLY A 34 -3.46 6.95 -20.39
N HIS A 35 -2.74 6.49 -21.39
CA HIS A 35 -2.45 5.08 -21.62
C HIS A 35 -1.09 4.90 -22.28
N SER A 36 -0.25 4.02 -21.72
CA SER A 36 1.00 3.56 -22.34
C SER A 36 0.82 2.12 -22.81
N PRO A 37 0.65 1.88 -24.12
CA PRO A 37 0.23 0.58 -24.63
C PRO A 37 1.32 -0.49 -24.47
N GLN A 38 0.89 -1.70 -24.18
CA GLN A 38 1.70 -2.91 -24.18
C GLN A 38 0.80 -4.09 -24.47
N GLU A 39 0.89 -4.62 -25.67
CA GLU A 39 0.14 -5.80 -26.03
C GLU A 39 0.76 -7.06 -25.43
N GLY A 40 -0.05 -7.88 -24.81
CA GLY A 40 0.34 -9.15 -24.22
C GLY A 40 -0.71 -10.23 -24.44
N ASN A 41 -0.30 -11.49 -24.33
CA ASN A 41 -1.21 -12.63 -24.43
C ASN A 41 -0.66 -13.84 -23.68
N PHE A 42 -1.32 -14.26 -22.62
CA PHE A 42 -0.99 -15.48 -21.87
C PHE A 42 -1.01 -16.74 -22.75
N PHE A 43 -1.79 -16.74 -23.80
CA PHE A 43 -2.02 -17.88 -24.66
C PHE A 43 -1.36 -17.73 -26.04
N ASP A 44 -0.39 -16.83 -26.20
CA ASP A 44 0.33 -16.71 -27.47
C ASP A 44 1.01 -18.05 -27.82
N PRO A 45 0.60 -18.72 -28.89
CA PRO A 45 1.17 -20.01 -29.28
C PRO A 45 2.64 -19.92 -29.68
N ARG A 46 3.18 -18.70 -29.85
CA ARG A 46 4.62 -18.49 -30.15
C ARG A 46 5.47 -18.51 -28.88
N GLY A 47 4.86 -18.58 -27.67
CA GLY A 47 5.56 -18.65 -26.41
C GLY A 47 6.18 -17.33 -25.93
N THR A 48 5.89 -16.22 -26.59
CA THR A 48 6.27 -14.89 -26.10
C THR A 48 5.21 -14.38 -25.14
N VAL A 49 5.58 -14.21 -23.88
CA VAL A 49 4.66 -13.73 -22.84
C VAL A 49 5.03 -12.29 -22.50
N THR A 50 4.29 -11.33 -23.04
CA THR A 50 4.50 -9.89 -22.78
C THR A 50 3.53 -9.36 -21.73
N VAL A 51 3.23 -10.15 -20.71
CA VAL A 51 2.25 -9.88 -19.68
C VAL A 51 2.81 -8.94 -18.64
N ASN A 52 2.09 -7.85 -18.38
CA ASN A 52 2.45 -6.90 -17.32
C ASN A 52 2.13 -7.45 -15.92
N SER A 53 2.95 -7.06 -14.95
CA SER A 53 2.78 -7.41 -13.54
C SER A 53 2.69 -6.14 -12.67
N ASP A 54 3.42 -6.06 -11.58
CA ASP A 54 3.29 -4.98 -10.59
C ASP A 54 3.95 -3.66 -11.00
N LEU A 55 3.78 -2.63 -10.16
CA LEU A 55 4.27 -1.25 -10.36
C LEU A 55 5.14 -0.79 -9.20
N GLY A 56 6.15 0.01 -9.52
CA GLY A 56 6.89 0.86 -8.61
C GLY A 56 7.04 2.26 -9.18
N PHE A 57 7.34 3.27 -8.33
CA PHE A 57 7.40 4.67 -8.76
C PHE A 57 8.59 5.39 -8.15
N TRP A 58 9.29 6.20 -8.95
CA TRP A 58 10.34 7.10 -8.49
C TRP A 58 10.28 8.42 -9.25
N GLY A 59 9.96 9.53 -8.54
CA GLY A 59 9.69 10.82 -9.17
C GLY A 59 8.63 10.71 -10.27
N ASP A 60 8.98 11.09 -11.47
CA ASP A 60 8.09 11.07 -12.63
C ASP A 60 8.24 9.79 -13.47
N THR A 61 8.80 8.72 -12.91
CA THR A 61 8.96 7.43 -13.60
C THR A 61 8.13 6.34 -12.93
N ALA A 62 7.28 5.67 -13.69
CA ALA A 62 6.67 4.40 -13.32
C ALA A 62 7.51 3.24 -13.86
N ILE A 63 7.77 2.26 -13.01
CA ILE A 63 8.39 0.99 -13.39
C ILE A 63 7.28 -0.04 -13.42
N ASN A 64 6.99 -0.57 -14.61
CA ASN A 64 5.97 -1.58 -14.81
C ASN A 64 6.63 -2.94 -15.08
N GLY A 65 6.49 -3.85 -14.14
CA GLY A 65 6.97 -5.22 -14.27
C GLY A 65 6.33 -5.92 -15.45
N ASN A 66 7.07 -6.87 -16.02
CA ASN A 66 6.61 -7.68 -17.14
C ASN A 66 7.21 -9.09 -17.04
N TYR A 67 6.55 -10.10 -17.58
CA TYR A 67 7.00 -11.49 -17.50
C TYR A 67 8.37 -11.74 -18.18
N ASN A 68 8.79 -10.85 -19.06
CA ASN A 68 10.10 -10.93 -19.72
C ASN A 68 11.05 -9.76 -19.35
N GLY A 69 10.71 -9.00 -18.31
CA GLY A 69 11.54 -7.91 -17.80
C GLY A 69 10.73 -6.81 -17.13
N PHE A 70 10.89 -5.57 -17.60
CA PHE A 70 10.16 -4.40 -17.09
C PHE A 70 10.18 -3.24 -18.09
N ARG A 71 9.22 -2.34 -17.93
CA ARG A 71 9.09 -1.10 -18.70
C ARG A 71 9.39 0.09 -17.80
N LEU A 72 10.12 1.08 -18.28
CA LEU A 72 10.25 2.40 -17.68
C LEU A 72 9.35 3.36 -18.46
N ILE A 73 8.47 4.05 -17.75
CA ILE A 73 7.43 4.90 -18.36
C ILE A 73 7.52 6.28 -17.71
N ASP A 74 7.69 7.33 -18.53
CA ASP A 74 7.58 8.71 -18.09
C ASP A 74 6.10 9.04 -17.82
N ILE A 75 5.80 9.39 -16.59
CA ILE A 75 4.47 9.77 -16.10
C ILE A 75 4.39 11.25 -15.71
N SER A 76 5.37 12.06 -16.11
CA SER A 76 5.35 13.53 -15.88
C SER A 76 4.15 14.21 -16.53
N ASN A 77 3.63 13.62 -17.60
CA ASN A 77 2.36 13.99 -18.22
C ASN A 77 1.38 12.82 -18.11
N PRO A 78 0.45 12.82 -17.15
CA PRO A 78 -0.50 11.73 -16.94
C PRO A 78 -1.50 11.53 -18.09
N ASP A 79 -1.67 12.52 -18.96
CA ASP A 79 -2.51 12.41 -20.17
C ASP A 79 -1.79 11.69 -21.32
N ASN A 80 -0.47 11.58 -21.26
CA ASN A 80 0.35 10.92 -22.28
C ASN A 80 1.58 10.28 -21.61
N PRO A 81 1.43 9.16 -20.90
CA PRO A 81 2.55 8.43 -20.32
C PRO A 81 3.38 7.78 -21.43
N ASP A 82 4.63 8.19 -21.55
CA ASP A 82 5.51 7.79 -22.65
C ASP A 82 6.47 6.66 -22.22
N LEU A 83 6.61 5.65 -23.06
CA LEU A 83 7.59 4.58 -22.84
C LEU A 83 9.00 5.13 -23.00
N ILE A 84 9.80 5.15 -21.92
CA ILE A 84 11.22 5.49 -21.96
C ILE A 84 12.00 4.33 -22.55
N THR A 85 11.85 3.14 -21.97
CA THR A 85 12.52 1.93 -22.44
C THR A 85 11.78 0.67 -21.99
N TYR A 86 12.03 -0.42 -22.70
CA TYR A 86 11.53 -1.73 -22.37
C TYR A 86 12.69 -2.74 -22.30
N TYR A 87 13.05 -3.11 -21.08
CA TYR A 87 14.00 -4.18 -20.83
C TYR A 87 13.27 -5.52 -20.90
N ASN A 88 13.44 -6.27 -21.97
CA ASN A 88 12.74 -7.52 -22.27
C ASN A 88 13.68 -8.67 -22.66
N LYS A 89 14.80 -8.75 -21.97
CA LYS A 89 15.90 -9.65 -22.32
C LYS A 89 15.69 -11.09 -21.90
N CYS A 90 14.83 -11.33 -20.89
CA CYS A 90 14.55 -12.67 -20.37
C CYS A 90 13.11 -13.08 -20.64
N ASN A 91 12.85 -14.36 -20.67
CA ASN A 91 11.50 -14.91 -20.58
C ASN A 91 11.39 -15.67 -19.26
N GLY A 92 10.51 -15.24 -18.40
CA GLY A 92 10.29 -15.83 -17.09
C GLY A 92 8.82 -15.98 -16.80
N ASP A 93 8.46 -15.68 -15.58
CA ASP A 93 7.10 -15.72 -15.07
C ASP A 93 6.81 -14.41 -14.31
N GLN A 94 5.67 -14.34 -13.66
CA GLN A 94 5.32 -13.21 -12.81
C GLN A 94 6.40 -12.92 -11.78
N GLY A 95 6.40 -11.70 -11.29
CA GLY A 95 7.25 -11.25 -10.21
C GLY A 95 7.07 -9.77 -9.97
N ASP A 96 7.41 -9.35 -8.76
CA ASP A 96 7.34 -7.97 -8.36
C ASP A 96 8.49 -7.15 -8.91
N ILE A 97 8.26 -5.85 -8.93
CA ILE A 97 9.20 -4.84 -9.31
C ILE A 97 9.35 -3.83 -8.18
N LEU A 98 10.59 -3.54 -7.79
CA LEU A 98 10.90 -2.58 -6.74
C LEU A 98 11.85 -1.52 -7.30
N ILE A 99 11.79 -0.33 -6.73
CA ILE A 99 12.64 0.79 -7.15
C ILE A 99 13.25 1.51 -5.96
N TRP A 100 14.54 1.84 -6.07
CA TRP A 100 15.24 2.73 -5.16
C TRP A 100 16.26 3.57 -5.93
N GLU A 101 16.00 4.86 -6.05
CA GLU A 101 16.82 5.75 -6.88
C GLU A 101 16.96 5.21 -8.32
N ASN A 102 18.14 4.83 -8.73
CA ASN A 102 18.43 4.23 -10.02
C ASN A 102 18.53 2.69 -9.99
N LEU A 103 18.18 2.04 -8.88
CA LEU A 103 18.20 0.59 -8.78
C LEU A 103 16.79 0.02 -8.95
N VAL A 104 16.60 -0.80 -9.95
CA VAL A 104 15.40 -1.64 -10.13
C VAL A 104 15.71 -3.04 -9.66
N ILE A 105 14.87 -3.61 -8.80
CA ILE A 105 14.96 -4.99 -8.35
C ILE A 105 13.78 -5.75 -8.93
N ARG A 106 14.07 -6.82 -9.66
CA ARG A 106 13.08 -7.68 -10.31
C ARG A 106 13.11 -9.08 -9.70
N SER A 107 11.97 -9.57 -9.22
CA SER A 107 11.84 -10.95 -8.75
C SER A 107 11.48 -11.90 -9.90
N TRP A 108 12.03 -13.12 -9.89
CA TRP A 108 11.75 -14.18 -10.87
C TRP A 108 11.20 -15.40 -10.16
N ASN A 109 9.91 -15.67 -10.39
CA ASN A 109 9.18 -16.76 -9.76
C ASN A 109 9.49 -18.14 -10.38
N SER A 110 9.84 -18.16 -11.66
CA SER A 110 10.20 -19.38 -12.39
C SER A 110 11.58 -19.23 -13.03
N PRO A 111 12.25 -20.35 -13.34
CA PRO A 111 13.53 -20.32 -14.02
C PRO A 111 13.48 -19.50 -15.30
N VAL A 112 14.35 -18.52 -15.42
CA VAL A 112 14.42 -17.70 -16.63
C VAL A 112 14.86 -18.52 -17.83
N SER A 113 14.29 -18.22 -18.99
CA SER A 113 14.53 -18.91 -20.26
C SER A 113 14.72 -17.89 -21.39
N THR A 114 15.14 -18.35 -22.55
CA THR A 114 15.21 -17.51 -23.75
C THR A 114 13.82 -17.10 -24.24
N PRO A 115 13.64 -15.87 -24.73
CA PRO A 115 12.33 -15.36 -25.13
C PRO A 115 11.66 -16.09 -26.30
N VAL A 116 12.39 -16.70 -27.21
CA VAL A 116 11.84 -17.37 -28.39
C VAL A 116 12.76 -18.50 -28.89
N PRO A 117 12.26 -19.74 -29.16
CA PRO A 117 12.98 -20.70 -29.97
C PRO A 117 13.04 -20.19 -31.44
N PRO A 118 14.17 -20.29 -32.17
CA PRO A 118 15.32 -21.13 -31.88
C PRO A 118 16.59 -20.37 -31.43
N GLN A 119 16.49 -19.35 -30.62
CA GLN A 119 17.69 -18.74 -30.05
C GLN A 119 18.26 -19.70 -29.01
N VAL A 120 19.42 -20.24 -29.30
CA VAL A 120 20.09 -21.27 -28.50
C VAL A 120 21.09 -20.63 -27.53
N ASP A 121 20.80 -19.40 -27.07
CA ASP A 121 21.68 -18.72 -26.14
C ASP A 121 21.57 -19.36 -24.77
N GLN A 122 22.71 -19.60 -24.15
CA GLN A 122 22.81 -20.21 -22.83
C GLN A 122 22.52 -19.18 -21.72
N PHE A 123 22.23 -17.94 -22.09
CA PHE A 123 22.11 -16.81 -21.21
C PHE A 123 20.85 -15.99 -21.52
N CYS A 124 20.33 -15.40 -20.48
CA CYS A 124 19.21 -14.48 -20.53
C CYS A 124 19.78 -13.07 -20.40
N GLY A 125 19.38 -12.17 -21.30
CA GLY A 125 19.66 -10.78 -21.13
C GLY A 125 20.74 -10.19 -21.99
N GLU A 126 21.81 -10.89 -22.32
CA GLU A 126 22.88 -10.32 -23.12
C GLU A 126 23.61 -11.38 -23.93
N GLU A 127 24.29 -11.00 -25.00
CA GLU A 127 25.07 -11.89 -25.80
C GLU A 127 26.23 -12.48 -25.00
N GLU A 128 26.65 -13.69 -25.32
CA GLU A 128 27.82 -14.36 -24.72
C GLU A 128 29.05 -13.41 -24.78
N GLY A 129 29.55 -12.99 -23.61
CA GLY A 129 30.69 -12.09 -23.50
C GLY A 129 30.39 -10.69 -23.03
N GLU A 130 29.11 -10.32 -22.89
CA GLU A 130 28.70 -9.08 -22.25
C GLU A 130 28.87 -9.13 -20.71
N PRO A 131 29.02 -8.00 -20.01
CA PRO A 131 29.19 -8.03 -18.57
C PRO A 131 27.96 -8.62 -17.87
N ARG A 132 28.15 -9.77 -17.20
CA ARG A 132 27.17 -10.52 -16.41
C ARG A 132 26.00 -11.14 -17.20
N PRO A 133 26.23 -12.01 -18.16
CA PRO A 133 25.19 -12.84 -18.73
C PRO A 133 24.56 -13.71 -17.64
N VAL A 134 23.23 -13.83 -17.62
CA VAL A 134 22.49 -14.62 -16.64
C VAL A 134 22.28 -16.02 -17.19
N PRO A 135 22.76 -17.07 -16.51
CA PRO A 135 22.50 -18.45 -16.93
C PRO A 135 21.00 -18.74 -16.98
N LEU A 136 20.57 -19.50 -18.00
CA LEU A 136 19.22 -20.03 -18.03
C LEU A 136 18.95 -20.88 -16.78
N GLY A 137 17.73 -20.81 -16.26
CA GLY A 137 17.32 -21.52 -15.07
C GLY A 137 17.49 -20.72 -13.77
N PHE A 138 17.86 -19.44 -13.82
CA PHE A 138 17.94 -18.56 -12.65
C PHE A 138 16.55 -18.31 -12.07
N GLU A 139 16.44 -18.45 -10.76
CA GLU A 139 15.29 -18.02 -9.93
C GLU A 139 15.80 -17.12 -8.80
N GLY A 140 15.14 -16.02 -8.50
CA GLY A 140 15.57 -15.12 -7.44
C GLY A 140 15.41 -13.65 -7.80
N LEU A 141 16.36 -12.83 -7.39
CA LEU A 141 16.34 -11.39 -7.58
C LEU A 141 17.45 -10.93 -8.52
N HIS A 142 17.10 -10.15 -9.52
CA HIS A 142 18.02 -9.35 -10.31
C HIS A 142 17.98 -7.89 -9.85
N ILE A 143 19.14 -7.24 -9.87
CA ILE A 143 19.30 -5.83 -9.51
C ILE A 143 19.89 -5.11 -10.72
N PHE A 144 19.15 -4.16 -11.25
CA PHE A 144 19.53 -3.39 -12.43
C PHE A 144 19.86 -1.96 -12.06
N ASP A 145 20.89 -1.39 -12.67
CA ASP A 145 21.15 0.04 -12.69
C ASP A 145 20.51 0.64 -13.94
N ILE A 146 19.58 1.57 -13.74
CA ILE A 146 18.83 2.29 -14.78
C ILE A 146 19.29 3.74 -14.93
N SER A 147 20.46 4.12 -14.40
CA SER A 147 21.01 5.49 -14.55
C SER A 147 21.21 5.90 -16.01
N ASP A 148 21.46 4.94 -16.87
CA ASP A 148 21.41 5.04 -18.32
C ASP A 148 20.28 4.17 -18.86
N THR A 149 19.15 4.79 -19.19
CA THR A 149 17.95 4.08 -19.64
C THR A 149 18.08 3.49 -21.05
N GLU A 150 19.06 3.90 -21.83
CA GLU A 150 19.39 3.30 -23.13
C GLU A 150 20.30 2.07 -22.99
N ASN A 151 20.99 1.96 -21.82
CA ASN A 151 21.97 0.91 -21.57
C ASN A 151 21.85 0.39 -20.13
N ILE A 152 20.72 -0.23 -19.81
CA ILE A 152 20.41 -0.79 -18.49
C ILE A 152 21.39 -1.93 -18.18
N GLN A 153 22.02 -1.87 -17.00
CA GLN A 153 23.02 -2.84 -16.56
C GLN A 153 22.49 -3.75 -15.47
N LEU A 154 22.68 -5.06 -15.60
CA LEU A 154 22.53 -6.01 -14.49
C LEU A 154 23.73 -5.87 -13.55
N VAL A 155 23.54 -5.27 -12.36
CA VAL A 155 24.62 -4.96 -11.42
C VAL A 155 24.70 -5.90 -10.23
N GLY A 156 23.66 -6.71 -9.99
CA GLY A 156 23.64 -7.68 -8.91
C GLY A 156 22.59 -8.76 -9.13
N GLU A 157 22.80 -9.91 -8.47
CA GLU A 157 21.87 -11.04 -8.51
C GLU A 157 21.90 -11.81 -7.20
N VAL A 158 20.77 -12.34 -6.78
CA VAL A 158 20.67 -13.24 -5.62
C VAL A 158 19.80 -14.42 -6.02
N GLU A 159 20.43 -15.57 -6.24
CA GLU A 159 19.71 -16.79 -6.52
C GLU A 159 18.99 -17.30 -5.27
N ILE A 160 17.71 -17.60 -5.37
CA ILE A 160 16.86 -18.08 -4.28
C ILE A 160 16.25 -19.41 -4.70
N THR A 161 16.96 -20.48 -4.40
CA THR A 161 16.55 -21.86 -4.66
C THR A 161 16.53 -22.65 -3.35
N ASP A 162 15.96 -23.85 -3.34
CA ASP A 162 16.07 -24.77 -2.19
C ASP A 162 17.54 -25.06 -1.87
N ALA A 163 18.39 -25.20 -2.87
CA ALA A 163 19.82 -25.46 -2.68
C ALA A 163 20.52 -24.27 -2.02
N THR A 164 20.21 -23.05 -2.41
CA THR A 164 20.75 -21.82 -1.77
C THR A 164 20.28 -21.72 -0.32
N ALA A 165 19.01 -21.99 -0.05
CA ALA A 165 18.48 -22.04 1.30
C ALA A 165 19.13 -23.15 2.16
N GLU A 166 19.54 -24.27 1.55
CA GLU A 166 20.30 -25.33 2.26
C GLU A 166 21.73 -24.97 2.57
N ALA A 167 22.44 -24.37 1.62
CA ALA A 167 23.84 -24.01 1.76
C ALA A 167 24.06 -22.97 2.88
N ASN A 168 23.05 -22.11 3.11
CA ASN A 168 23.10 -21.01 4.09
C ASN A 168 22.31 -21.31 5.37
N LYS A 169 22.20 -22.56 5.80
CA LYS A 169 21.41 -22.99 6.97
C LYS A 169 21.73 -22.22 8.24
N VAL A 170 20.70 -21.56 8.77
CA VAL A 170 20.64 -21.23 10.19
C VAL A 170 20.03 -22.44 10.93
N PRO A 171 20.65 -22.96 12.01
CA PRO A 171 20.13 -24.09 12.75
C PRO A 171 18.69 -23.85 13.22
N GLY A 172 17.76 -24.74 12.84
CA GLY A 172 16.35 -24.67 13.21
C GLY A 172 15.41 -24.24 12.09
N THR A 173 15.90 -23.88 10.93
CA THR A 173 15.09 -23.54 9.76
C THR A 173 15.14 -24.66 8.74
N PHE A 174 13.97 -25.11 8.29
CA PHE A 174 13.69 -25.98 7.17
C PHE A 174 14.51 -27.29 7.04
N ASN A 175 13.83 -28.41 6.79
CA ASN A 175 14.42 -29.71 6.43
C ASN A 175 13.99 -30.03 4.98
N PRO A 176 14.83 -29.73 3.98
CA PRO A 176 14.46 -29.94 2.58
C PRO A 176 14.51 -31.44 2.20
N ALA A 177 13.82 -31.77 1.12
CA ALA A 177 13.98 -33.06 0.48
C ALA A 177 15.45 -33.24 -0.01
N PRO A 178 15.98 -34.47 -0.02
CA PRO A 178 17.35 -34.72 -0.41
C PRO A 178 17.63 -34.24 -1.83
N PRO A 179 18.83 -33.66 -2.12
CA PRO A 179 19.15 -33.14 -3.43
C PRO A 179 19.09 -34.22 -4.50
N SER A 180 18.41 -33.95 -5.59
CA SER A 180 18.44 -34.81 -6.77
C SER A 180 19.83 -34.73 -7.44
N PRO A 181 20.44 -35.85 -7.84
CA PRO A 181 21.82 -35.88 -8.34
C PRO A 181 21.95 -35.39 -9.79
N VAL A 182 20.98 -34.75 -10.38
CA VAL A 182 21.01 -34.36 -11.80
C VAL A 182 20.87 -32.83 -11.88
N PRO A 183 21.82 -32.13 -12.51
CA PRO A 183 21.61 -30.73 -12.90
C PRO A 183 20.65 -30.75 -14.09
N THR A 184 19.37 -30.78 -13.80
CA THR A 184 18.34 -30.66 -14.83
C THR A 184 17.68 -29.30 -14.68
N VAL A 185 17.73 -28.55 -15.76
CA VAL A 185 16.76 -27.52 -16.12
C VAL A 185 15.40 -27.91 -15.55
N ALA A 186 14.83 -27.04 -14.67
CA ALA A 186 13.55 -27.23 -14.02
C ALA A 186 13.59 -27.88 -12.63
N ARG A 187 14.28 -27.27 -11.68
CA ARG A 187 13.86 -27.36 -10.31
C ARG A 187 12.89 -26.23 -10.02
N ARG A 188 11.63 -26.43 -10.23
CA ARG A 188 10.61 -25.66 -9.54
C ARG A 188 10.64 -26.09 -8.10
N THR A 189 11.44 -25.44 -7.30
CA THR A 189 11.59 -25.74 -5.89
C THR A 189 10.43 -25.14 -5.09
N GLY A 190 9.74 -24.16 -5.68
CA GLY A 190 8.67 -23.42 -5.00
C GLY A 190 9.17 -22.48 -3.89
N CYS A 191 10.48 -22.34 -3.75
CA CYS A 191 11.09 -21.38 -2.82
C CYS A 191 11.72 -20.20 -3.56
N GLY A 192 11.43 -20.01 -4.83
CA GLY A 192 11.92 -18.90 -5.64
C GLY A 192 11.42 -17.52 -5.21
N SER A 193 11.32 -16.61 -6.16
CA SER A 193 10.96 -15.23 -5.89
C SER A 193 9.66 -14.87 -6.57
N HIS A 194 8.53 -15.21 -5.93
CA HIS A 194 7.20 -14.91 -6.44
C HIS A 194 6.83 -13.44 -6.21
N THR A 195 7.02 -12.96 -4.97
CA THR A 195 6.76 -11.56 -4.60
C THR A 195 7.92 -11.00 -3.78
N ALA A 196 8.04 -9.68 -3.78
CA ALA A 196 9.09 -8.98 -3.07
C ALA A 196 8.59 -7.65 -2.50
N SER A 197 9.04 -7.31 -1.28
CA SER A 197 8.74 -6.01 -0.66
C SER A 197 10.03 -5.33 -0.25
N LEU A 198 10.21 -4.07 -0.65
CA LEU A 198 11.39 -3.30 -0.32
C LEU A 198 11.34 -2.81 1.13
N VAL A 199 12.43 -3.00 1.86
CA VAL A 199 12.61 -2.54 3.25
C VAL A 199 13.90 -1.71 3.32
N PRO A 200 13.84 -0.40 3.02
CA PRO A 200 15.03 0.45 3.05
C PRO A 200 15.62 0.59 4.45
N ASP A 201 16.90 0.29 4.58
CA ASP A 201 17.72 0.47 5.79
C ASP A 201 18.90 1.42 5.48
N VAL A 202 18.55 2.59 4.95
CA VAL A 202 19.50 3.60 4.44
C VAL A 202 20.48 4.07 5.50
N ALA A 203 20.04 4.12 6.78
CA ALA A 203 20.91 4.49 7.88
C ALA A 203 22.10 3.51 8.05
N ASN A 204 21.95 2.27 7.60
CA ASN A 204 22.98 1.24 7.58
C ASN A 204 23.59 1.03 6.17
N GLY A 205 23.29 1.90 5.20
CA GLY A 205 23.86 1.88 3.85
C GLY A 205 23.37 0.72 2.99
N ARG A 206 22.14 0.22 3.20
CA ARG A 206 21.61 -0.95 2.50
C ARG A 206 20.11 -0.87 2.24
N LEU A 207 19.67 -1.70 1.32
CA LEU A 207 18.28 -2.09 1.17
C LEU A 207 18.11 -3.52 1.65
N LEU A 208 16.98 -3.84 2.22
CA LEU A 208 16.55 -5.21 2.43
C LEU A 208 15.39 -5.51 1.51
N VAL A 209 15.29 -6.75 1.04
CA VAL A 209 14.16 -7.26 0.30
C VAL A 209 13.56 -8.42 1.10
N TYR A 210 12.27 -8.32 1.41
CA TYR A 210 11.48 -9.40 1.97
C TYR A 210 10.87 -10.17 0.79
N ASN A 211 11.54 -11.23 0.42
CA ASN A 211 11.20 -12.06 -0.73
C ASN A 211 10.37 -13.27 -0.33
N SER A 212 9.37 -13.61 -1.11
CA SER A 212 8.52 -14.76 -0.89
C SER A 212 8.39 -15.63 -2.14
N GLY A 213 8.52 -16.95 -1.96
CA GLY A 213 8.24 -17.93 -3.01
C GLY A 213 6.77 -18.34 -3.09
N SER A 214 5.90 -17.80 -2.24
CA SER A 214 4.46 -18.13 -2.17
C SER A 214 4.15 -19.63 -2.06
N ASN A 215 5.02 -20.41 -1.45
CA ASN A 215 4.90 -21.87 -1.39
C ASN A 215 4.80 -22.40 0.04
N ALA A 216 3.90 -23.33 0.28
CA ALA A 216 3.69 -23.96 1.59
C ALA A 216 4.92 -24.76 2.09
N ASN A 217 5.76 -25.24 1.19
CA ASN A 217 7.01 -25.95 1.55
C ASN A 217 8.12 -24.99 2.01
N CYS A 218 7.97 -23.69 1.72
CA CYS A 218 8.91 -22.63 2.07
C CYS A 218 8.20 -21.53 2.89
N PRO A 219 7.72 -21.86 4.10
CA PRO A 219 6.94 -20.92 4.89
C PRO A 219 7.79 -19.73 5.34
N GLY A 220 7.22 -18.52 5.25
CA GLY A 220 7.89 -17.29 5.62
C GLY A 220 8.44 -16.50 4.44
N ILE A 221 9.46 -15.73 4.70
CA ILE A 221 10.14 -14.87 3.73
C ILE A 221 11.65 -15.10 3.76
N ASP A 222 12.31 -14.90 2.64
CA ASP A 222 13.74 -14.75 2.54
C ASP A 222 14.12 -13.27 2.70
N ILE A 223 15.07 -12.97 3.57
CA ILE A 223 15.60 -11.63 3.77
C ILE A 223 16.90 -11.52 3.00
N VAL A 224 16.90 -10.65 2.00
CA VAL A 224 18.05 -10.36 1.13
C VAL A 224 18.58 -8.98 1.47
N GLU A 225 19.88 -8.82 1.52
CA GLU A 225 20.58 -7.53 1.66
C GLU A 225 21.12 -7.08 0.31
N ILE A 226 20.97 -5.80 0.00
CA ILE A 226 21.57 -5.13 -1.15
C ILE A 226 22.34 -3.92 -0.63
N PRO A 227 23.68 -3.95 -0.55
CA PRO A 227 24.50 -2.82 -0.16
C PRO A 227 24.36 -1.68 -1.17
N LEU A 228 24.10 -0.45 -0.69
CA LEU A 228 23.88 0.72 -1.58
C LEU A 228 25.17 1.20 -2.25
N ASP A 229 26.33 0.96 -1.62
CA ASP A 229 27.64 1.33 -2.17
C ASP A 229 28.17 0.32 -3.20
N ASN A 230 27.67 -0.91 -3.19
CA ASN A 230 28.00 -1.95 -4.16
C ASN A 230 26.86 -2.99 -4.28
N PRO A 231 25.82 -2.73 -5.06
CA PRO A 231 24.69 -3.66 -5.24
C PRO A 231 25.09 -5.06 -5.76
N GLY A 232 26.26 -5.18 -6.40
CA GLY A 232 26.84 -6.46 -6.83
C GLY A 232 27.24 -7.39 -5.68
N ASN A 233 27.30 -6.89 -4.45
CA ASN A 233 27.52 -7.69 -3.24
C ASN A 233 26.20 -8.07 -2.56
N ALA A 234 25.08 -8.03 -3.27
CA ALA A 234 23.81 -8.49 -2.73
C ALA A 234 23.89 -9.95 -2.27
N GLU A 235 23.27 -10.25 -1.13
CA GLU A 235 23.31 -11.59 -0.55
C GLU A 235 22.03 -11.99 0.18
N TRP A 236 21.73 -13.28 0.17
CA TRP A 236 20.71 -13.86 1.01
C TRP A 236 21.21 -13.94 2.46
N LEU A 237 20.48 -13.33 3.41
CA LEU A 237 20.88 -13.32 4.81
C LEU A 237 20.28 -14.50 5.59
N ARG A 238 18.96 -14.67 5.48
CA ARG A 238 18.22 -15.67 6.24
C ARG A 238 16.78 -15.82 5.79
N ARG A 239 16.13 -16.89 6.23
CA ARG A 239 14.67 -17.06 6.16
C ARG A 239 14.04 -16.74 7.51
N GLU A 240 12.98 -15.90 7.49
CA GLU A 240 12.10 -15.67 8.62
C GLU A 240 10.86 -16.55 8.48
N GLN A 241 10.65 -17.42 9.47
CA GLN A 241 9.55 -18.37 9.46
C GLN A 241 8.24 -17.70 9.88
N SER A 242 7.13 -18.01 9.20
CA SER A 242 5.79 -17.52 9.56
C SER A 242 4.84 -18.64 9.97
N GLY A 243 5.26 -19.89 9.82
CA GLY A 243 4.38 -21.05 9.99
C GLY A 243 3.39 -21.26 8.83
N ARG A 244 3.47 -20.45 7.76
CA ARG A 244 2.66 -20.52 6.53
C ARG A 244 3.44 -19.97 5.35
N SER A 245 3.02 -20.27 4.13
CA SER A 245 3.52 -19.54 2.96
C SER A 245 3.19 -18.07 3.10
N CYS A 246 4.14 -17.18 2.79
CA CYS A 246 3.83 -15.80 2.50
C CYS A 246 3.60 -15.68 1.00
N HIS A 247 2.58 -14.93 0.60
CA HIS A 247 2.46 -14.41 -0.73
C HIS A 247 3.02 -12.98 -0.67
N ASP A 248 2.21 -11.95 -0.50
CA ASP A 248 2.75 -10.61 -0.32
C ASP A 248 3.06 -10.29 1.14
N THR A 249 4.05 -9.43 1.33
CA THR A 249 4.40 -8.89 2.64
C THR A 249 4.17 -7.39 2.67
N GLY A 250 3.09 -6.95 3.29
CA GLY A 250 2.89 -5.53 3.58
C GLY A 250 3.86 -5.04 4.65
N VAL A 251 4.51 -3.89 4.43
CA VAL A 251 5.53 -3.33 5.33
C VAL A 251 5.15 -1.92 5.80
N PHE A 252 5.32 -1.63 7.08
CA PHE A 252 5.13 -0.30 7.66
C PHE A 252 6.36 0.12 8.46
N LEU A 253 7.05 1.16 8.01
CA LEU A 253 8.29 1.69 8.58
C LEU A 253 8.08 2.97 9.41
N GLY A 254 6.94 3.11 10.09
CA GLY A 254 6.62 4.23 10.97
C GLY A 254 7.17 4.07 12.40
N ASP A 255 6.50 4.71 13.40
CA ASP A 255 6.92 4.70 14.80
C ASP A 255 7.03 3.30 15.41
N VAL A 256 6.18 2.36 14.99
CA VAL A 256 6.26 0.94 15.31
C VAL A 256 6.31 0.18 13.99
N MET A 257 7.51 -0.25 13.62
CA MET A 257 7.74 -0.94 12.37
C MET A 257 7.14 -2.34 12.41
N ARG A 258 6.39 -2.69 11.37
CA ARG A 258 5.73 -4.00 11.23
C ARG A 258 5.73 -4.48 9.80
N ALA A 259 5.70 -5.80 9.66
CA ALA A 259 5.38 -6.46 8.41
C ALA A 259 4.19 -7.42 8.62
N VAL A 260 3.37 -7.57 7.61
CA VAL A 260 2.27 -8.54 7.54
C VAL A 260 2.54 -9.49 6.40
N CYS A 261 2.86 -10.73 6.71
CA CYS A 261 2.92 -11.81 5.74
C CYS A 261 1.48 -12.29 5.47
N ALA A 262 0.93 -11.98 4.32
CA ALA A 262 -0.32 -12.55 3.82
C ALA A 262 0.00 -13.83 3.05
N GLY A 263 -0.68 -14.94 3.38
CA GLY A 263 -0.43 -16.19 2.67
C GLY A 263 -1.09 -17.40 3.27
N GLY A 264 -1.25 -18.45 2.50
CA GLY A 264 -1.92 -19.66 2.91
C GLY A 264 -3.36 -19.39 3.39
N ASP A 265 -3.66 -19.81 4.62
CA ASP A 265 -4.97 -19.66 5.24
C ASP A 265 -5.11 -18.43 6.17
N GLY A 266 -4.26 -17.42 6.03
CA GLY A 266 -4.34 -16.24 6.90
C GLY A 266 -3.08 -15.37 6.86
N PHE A 267 -2.66 -14.85 8.01
CA PHE A 267 -1.52 -13.94 8.08
C PHE A 267 -0.70 -14.06 9.36
N THR A 268 0.56 -13.66 9.27
CA THR A 268 1.48 -13.47 10.41
C THR A 268 1.92 -12.02 10.46
N VAL A 269 1.92 -11.43 11.66
CA VAL A 269 2.43 -10.07 11.87
C VAL A 269 3.74 -10.14 12.63
N TRP A 270 4.75 -9.51 12.05
CA TRP A 270 6.07 -9.31 12.64
C TRP A 270 6.26 -7.87 13.10
N ARG A 271 6.97 -7.70 14.19
CA ARG A 271 7.53 -6.43 14.65
C ARG A 271 9.00 -6.36 14.26
N MET A 272 9.44 -5.23 13.77
CA MET A 272 10.77 -5.02 13.22
C MET A 272 11.59 -3.96 13.97
N ASN A 273 11.10 -3.45 15.10
CA ASN A 273 11.87 -2.56 15.98
C ASN A 273 11.87 -3.04 17.42
N GLU A 274 13.00 -2.84 18.09
CA GLU A 274 13.28 -3.32 19.43
C GLU A 274 12.36 -2.73 20.51
N LYS A 275 12.10 -3.52 21.56
CA LYS A 275 11.47 -3.08 22.81
C LYS A 275 12.39 -3.39 24.01
N PRO A 276 12.29 -2.63 25.14
CA PRO A 276 13.20 -2.78 26.28
C PRO A 276 13.25 -4.14 26.98
N LYS A 277 12.41 -5.09 26.60
CA LYS A 277 12.31 -6.43 27.22
C LYS A 277 12.47 -7.57 26.21
N ASP A 278 12.93 -7.28 25.02
CA ASP A 278 13.17 -8.32 24.04
C ASP A 278 14.37 -9.19 24.49
N GLU A 279 14.23 -10.50 24.39
CA GLU A 279 15.27 -11.45 24.76
C GLU A 279 16.41 -11.50 23.74
N HIS A 280 16.12 -11.12 22.50
CA HIS A 280 17.06 -11.01 21.38
C HIS A 280 16.88 -9.67 20.66
N PRO A 281 17.92 -9.16 19.96
CA PRO A 281 17.79 -7.96 19.14
C PRO A 281 16.69 -8.14 18.07
N VAL A 282 15.69 -7.25 18.08
CA VAL A 282 14.62 -7.20 17.08
C VAL A 282 14.87 -6.02 16.16
N ASN A 283 15.05 -6.29 14.89
CA ASN A 283 15.34 -5.28 13.86
C ASN A 283 14.81 -5.75 12.49
N LEU A 284 15.15 -5.02 11.43
CA LEU A 284 14.69 -5.32 10.07
C LEU A 284 15.21 -6.66 9.52
N VAL A 285 16.38 -7.13 9.98
CA VAL A 285 16.93 -8.44 9.59
C VAL A 285 16.42 -9.57 10.48
N ASN A 286 16.03 -9.25 11.71
CA ASN A 286 15.57 -10.20 12.71
C ASN A 286 14.22 -9.77 13.29
N PRO A 287 13.14 -9.83 12.49
CA PRO A 287 11.80 -9.48 12.96
C PRO A 287 11.29 -10.50 13.99
N GLN A 288 10.37 -10.08 14.85
CA GLN A 288 9.76 -10.93 15.86
C GLN A 288 8.27 -11.10 15.60
N THR A 289 7.79 -12.33 15.56
CA THR A 289 6.35 -12.62 15.46
C THR A 289 5.60 -12.00 16.66
N GLU A 290 4.64 -11.13 16.38
CA GLU A 290 3.69 -10.62 17.38
C GLU A 290 2.49 -11.55 17.51
N TYR A 291 1.95 -12.03 16.40
CA TYR A 291 0.83 -12.99 16.35
C TYR A 291 0.64 -13.56 14.94
N THR A 292 -0.02 -14.71 14.90
CA THR A 292 -0.44 -15.40 13.67
C THR A 292 -1.93 -15.69 13.75
N ILE A 293 -2.69 -15.39 12.70
CA ILE A 293 -4.15 -15.55 12.67
C ILE A 293 -4.56 -16.36 11.44
N PRO A 294 -5.12 -17.56 11.64
CA PRO A 294 -5.81 -18.27 10.56
C PRO A 294 -7.18 -17.63 10.30
N LEU A 295 -7.57 -17.56 9.05
CA LEU A 295 -8.86 -17.05 8.61
C LEU A 295 -9.71 -18.20 8.06
N LYS A 296 -10.88 -18.36 8.64
CA LYS A 296 -11.81 -19.40 8.18
C LYS A 296 -12.18 -19.17 6.71
N ASP A 297 -12.12 -20.24 5.94
CA ASP A 297 -12.50 -20.27 4.53
C ASP A 297 -11.57 -19.46 3.59
N VAL A 298 -10.41 -19.03 4.03
CA VAL A 298 -9.33 -18.50 3.20
C VAL A 298 -8.38 -19.65 2.86
N THR A 299 -8.00 -19.77 1.60
CA THR A 299 -7.11 -20.85 1.10
C THR A 299 -5.89 -20.32 0.38
N VAL A 300 -6.01 -19.13 -0.21
CA VAL A 300 -4.93 -18.42 -0.90
C VAL A 300 -4.91 -17.00 -0.35
N GLY A 301 -4.28 -16.82 0.81
CA GLY A 301 -3.97 -15.49 1.33
C GLY A 301 -2.99 -14.83 0.40
N HIS A 302 -3.26 -13.58 -0.02
CA HIS A 302 -2.55 -12.96 -1.12
C HIS A 302 -1.79 -11.70 -0.67
N SER A 303 -2.49 -10.62 -0.42
CA SER A 303 -1.90 -9.31 -0.27
C SER A 303 -2.23 -8.65 1.06
N ALA A 304 -1.36 -7.76 1.52
CA ALA A 304 -1.61 -6.91 2.67
C ALA A 304 -1.03 -5.50 2.46
N SER A 305 -1.79 -4.47 2.86
CA SER A 305 -1.34 -3.08 2.84
C SER A 305 -1.77 -2.36 4.10
N PHE A 306 -0.83 -1.61 4.71
CA PHE A 306 -1.10 -0.82 5.90
C PHE A 306 -1.75 0.52 5.55
N THR A 307 -2.61 1.02 6.46
CA THR A 307 -2.96 2.45 6.46
C THR A 307 -1.73 3.29 6.79
N TRP A 308 -1.66 4.53 6.30
CA TRP A 308 -0.51 5.43 6.49
C TRP A 308 -0.21 5.79 7.95
N ASP A 309 -1.10 5.48 8.88
CA ASP A 309 -0.86 5.59 10.33
C ASP A 309 -0.47 4.26 11.00
N GLY A 310 -0.37 3.17 10.23
CA GLY A 310 0.01 1.84 10.68
C GLY A 310 -0.95 1.18 11.67
N LYS A 311 -2.14 1.77 11.92
CA LYS A 311 -3.08 1.25 12.92
C LYS A 311 -3.98 0.14 12.40
N ARG A 312 -4.12 0.07 11.09
CA ARG A 312 -4.93 -0.90 10.36
C ARG A 312 -4.16 -1.43 9.18
N PHE A 313 -4.55 -2.58 8.70
CA PHE A 313 -4.14 -3.10 7.40
C PHE A 313 -5.32 -3.78 6.72
N VAL A 314 -5.30 -3.80 5.41
CA VAL A 314 -6.19 -4.58 4.57
C VAL A 314 -5.48 -5.86 4.18
N TYR A 315 -6.25 -6.94 4.09
CA TYR A 315 -5.82 -8.27 3.70
C TYR A 315 -6.70 -8.77 2.55
N GLY A 316 -6.07 -9.29 1.51
CA GLY A 316 -6.70 -9.86 0.34
C GLY A 316 -6.65 -11.40 0.31
N HIS A 317 -7.64 -11.98 -0.37
CA HIS A 317 -7.75 -13.40 -0.64
C HIS A 317 -7.91 -13.60 -2.14
N GLU A 318 -7.09 -14.44 -2.73
CA GLU A 318 -7.04 -14.71 -4.15
C GLU A 318 -7.38 -16.19 -4.47
N PRO A 319 -8.65 -16.59 -4.35
CA PRO A 319 -9.05 -17.96 -4.65
C PRO A 319 -8.78 -18.29 -6.13
N GLY A 320 -8.14 -19.44 -6.35
CA GLY A 320 -7.80 -19.88 -7.70
C GLY A 320 -6.55 -19.19 -8.30
N GLY A 321 -5.81 -18.36 -7.51
CA GLY A 321 -4.57 -17.72 -7.96
C GLY A 321 -4.77 -16.83 -9.19
N GLY A 322 -5.80 -15.98 -9.19
CA GLY A 322 -6.12 -15.06 -10.30
C GLY A 322 -6.59 -15.72 -11.60
N GLY A 323 -6.47 -17.02 -11.72
CA GLY A 323 -6.77 -17.77 -12.95
C GLY A 323 -8.21 -18.27 -13.07
N ARG A 324 -9.19 -17.65 -12.36
CA ARG A 324 -10.60 -18.09 -12.35
C ARG A 324 -11.57 -16.93 -12.29
N ALA A 325 -12.81 -17.17 -12.70
CA ALA A 325 -13.94 -16.24 -12.58
C ALA A 325 -14.57 -16.34 -11.17
N GLU A 326 -13.95 -15.71 -10.19
CA GLU A 326 -14.35 -15.83 -8.77
C GLU A 326 -15.22 -14.67 -8.26
N CYS A 327 -15.59 -13.71 -9.12
CA CYS A 327 -16.44 -12.58 -8.78
C CYS A 327 -17.86 -12.65 -9.38
N GLN A 328 -18.32 -13.79 -9.80
CA GLN A 328 -19.68 -13.97 -10.29
C GLN A 328 -20.72 -13.72 -9.18
N GLU A 329 -21.96 -13.45 -9.53
CA GLU A 329 -23.05 -13.35 -8.56
C GLU A 329 -23.17 -14.61 -7.71
N SER A 330 -22.99 -15.79 -8.32
CA SER A 330 -23.01 -17.10 -7.68
C SER A 330 -21.76 -17.44 -6.88
N SER A 331 -20.65 -16.71 -7.04
CA SER A 331 -19.42 -16.96 -6.32
C SER A 331 -19.58 -16.72 -4.82
N LEU A 332 -18.81 -17.46 -4.02
CA LEU A 332 -18.86 -17.34 -2.56
C LEU A 332 -18.48 -15.92 -2.13
N ASP A 333 -19.17 -15.38 -1.17
CA ASP A 333 -18.91 -14.02 -0.64
C ASP A 333 -17.45 -13.77 -0.30
N ARG A 334 -16.77 -14.79 0.28
CA ARG A 334 -15.36 -14.69 0.65
C ARG A 334 -14.42 -14.41 -0.54
N ASN A 335 -14.80 -14.81 -1.76
CA ASN A 335 -14.00 -14.64 -2.97
C ASN A 335 -14.04 -13.20 -3.50
N LYS A 336 -15.04 -12.44 -3.10
CA LYS A 336 -15.33 -11.07 -3.57
C LYS A 336 -15.00 -10.00 -2.53
N LYS A 337 -14.20 -10.29 -1.48
CA LYS A 337 -14.03 -9.36 -0.38
C LYS A 337 -12.59 -9.14 0.06
N LEU A 338 -12.34 -7.91 0.51
CA LEU A 338 -11.18 -7.53 1.32
C LEU A 338 -11.56 -7.45 2.80
N PHE A 339 -10.59 -7.69 3.65
CA PHE A 339 -10.76 -7.67 5.11
C PHE A 339 -9.88 -6.58 5.73
N MET A 340 -10.42 -5.80 6.64
CA MET A 340 -9.65 -4.82 7.40
C MET A 340 -9.44 -5.28 8.84
N PHE A 341 -8.19 -5.22 9.29
CA PHE A 341 -7.76 -5.63 10.63
C PHE A 341 -7.19 -4.47 11.43
N ASN A 342 -7.34 -4.54 12.74
CA ASN A 342 -6.61 -3.69 13.67
C ASN A 342 -5.20 -4.26 13.87
N THR A 343 -4.18 -3.53 13.49
CA THR A 343 -2.78 -3.96 13.52
C THR A 343 -2.29 -4.40 14.90
N LYS A 344 -2.74 -3.76 15.96
CA LYS A 344 -2.29 -4.08 17.32
C LYS A 344 -2.87 -5.39 17.85
N THR A 345 -4.08 -5.75 17.44
CA THR A 345 -4.84 -6.85 18.04
C THR A 345 -5.11 -8.02 17.10
N GLY A 346 -4.86 -7.86 15.80
CA GLY A 346 -5.24 -8.82 14.76
C GLY A 346 -6.76 -8.99 14.61
N LYS A 347 -7.57 -8.17 15.30
CA LYS A 347 -9.03 -8.28 15.22
C LYS A 347 -9.52 -7.73 13.90
N GLN A 348 -10.34 -8.51 13.18
CA GLN A 348 -11.08 -8.01 12.02
C GLN A 348 -12.07 -6.92 12.46
N ILE A 349 -12.06 -5.79 11.76
CA ILE A 349 -12.87 -4.60 12.07
C ILE A 349 -13.73 -4.14 10.91
N GLY A 350 -13.51 -4.68 9.73
CA GLY A 350 -14.28 -4.34 8.54
C GLY A 350 -14.16 -5.37 7.43
N THR A 351 -15.06 -5.24 6.47
CA THR A 351 -15.08 -6.02 5.22
C THR A 351 -15.64 -5.13 4.12
N TRP A 352 -15.01 -5.16 2.96
CA TRP A 352 -15.55 -4.58 1.74
C TRP A 352 -15.78 -5.68 0.71
N PHE A 353 -16.92 -5.63 0.04
CA PHE A 353 -17.27 -6.55 -1.03
C PHE A 353 -17.20 -5.81 -2.36
N LEU A 354 -16.66 -6.46 -3.38
CA LEU A 354 -16.78 -6.00 -4.75
C LEU A 354 -18.29 -5.95 -5.12
N PRO A 355 -18.85 -4.76 -5.37
CA PRO A 355 -20.31 -4.64 -5.43
C PRO A 355 -20.89 -5.03 -6.78
N ARG A 356 -20.06 -5.22 -7.80
CA ARG A 356 -20.47 -5.53 -9.16
C ARG A 356 -20.01 -6.94 -9.53
N PRO A 357 -20.93 -7.88 -9.79
CA PRO A 357 -20.58 -9.22 -10.27
C PRO A 357 -19.99 -9.16 -11.68
N GLN A 358 -19.03 -10.03 -11.93
CA GLN A 358 -18.40 -10.22 -13.23
C GLN A 358 -18.99 -11.46 -13.95
N SER A 359 -18.73 -11.59 -15.24
CA SER A 359 -19.17 -12.73 -16.03
C SER A 359 -18.28 -13.98 -15.81
N GLU A 360 -18.68 -15.10 -16.38
CA GLU A 360 -17.92 -16.37 -16.32
C GLU A 360 -16.68 -16.39 -17.22
N VAL A 361 -16.54 -15.42 -18.11
CA VAL A 361 -15.41 -15.32 -19.05
C VAL A 361 -14.31 -14.39 -18.52
N GLU A 362 -14.52 -13.74 -17.37
CA GLU A 362 -13.60 -12.78 -16.76
C GLU A 362 -12.89 -13.39 -15.55
N ASN A 363 -11.55 -13.44 -15.56
CA ASN A 363 -10.84 -13.73 -14.32
C ASN A 363 -11.00 -12.55 -13.35
N CYS A 364 -11.31 -12.85 -12.13
CA CYS A 364 -11.53 -11.84 -11.11
C CYS A 364 -11.32 -12.38 -9.70
N THR A 365 -10.48 -11.68 -8.94
CA THR A 365 -10.38 -11.70 -7.49
C THR A 365 -9.92 -10.32 -7.01
N GLN A 366 -9.92 -10.10 -5.71
CA GLN A 366 -9.27 -8.93 -5.11
C GLN A 366 -7.76 -9.12 -5.19
N HIS A 367 -7.03 -8.20 -5.85
CA HIS A 367 -5.61 -8.41 -6.10
C HIS A 367 -4.74 -7.37 -5.37
N ASN A 368 -4.08 -6.44 -6.07
CA ASN A 368 -3.12 -5.53 -5.46
C ASN A 368 -3.66 -4.11 -5.27
N TYR A 369 -3.30 -3.48 -4.15
CA TYR A 369 -3.88 -2.21 -3.71
C TYR A 369 -2.93 -1.41 -2.82
N ASN A 370 -3.17 -0.09 -2.72
CA ASN A 370 -2.55 0.78 -1.74
C ASN A 370 -3.54 1.79 -1.15
N PHE A 371 -3.10 2.51 -0.12
CA PHE A 371 -3.87 3.62 0.46
C PHE A 371 -3.36 4.97 -0.04
N VAL A 372 -4.28 5.88 -0.34
CA VAL A 372 -3.98 7.30 -0.64
C VAL A 372 -3.33 7.96 0.58
N PRO A 373 -2.18 8.66 0.43
CA PRO A 373 -1.47 9.32 1.53
C PRO A 373 -2.15 10.64 1.92
N THR A 374 -3.21 10.59 2.75
CA THR A 374 -4.01 11.76 3.13
C THR A 374 -3.54 12.43 4.43
N THR A 375 -3.55 13.77 4.49
CA THR A 375 -3.22 14.54 5.70
C THR A 375 -4.38 14.68 6.68
N ASP A 376 -5.61 14.45 6.26
CA ASP A 376 -6.80 14.48 7.12
C ASP A 376 -7.08 13.14 7.84
N GLY A 377 -6.27 12.11 7.54
CA GLY A 377 -6.34 10.79 8.17
C GLY A 377 -7.49 9.92 7.68
N LYS A 378 -7.97 10.19 6.48
CA LYS A 378 -8.87 9.27 5.79
C LYS A 378 -8.10 8.06 5.26
N ASP A 379 -8.73 6.90 5.30
CA ASP A 379 -8.23 5.69 4.65
C ASP A 379 -8.99 5.50 3.34
N ILE A 380 -8.38 5.90 2.25
CA ILE A 380 -8.91 5.71 0.90
C ILE A 380 -8.08 4.62 0.24
N LEU A 381 -8.69 3.47 -0.03
CA LEU A 381 -8.06 2.34 -0.70
C LEU A 381 -8.27 2.47 -2.20
N VAL A 382 -7.23 2.22 -2.98
CA VAL A 382 -7.30 1.98 -4.43
C VAL A 382 -6.89 0.55 -4.69
N ALA A 383 -7.68 -0.21 -5.44
CA ALA A 383 -7.49 -1.63 -5.65
C ALA A 383 -7.70 -2.04 -7.12
N GLY A 384 -6.78 -2.85 -7.64
CA GLY A 384 -6.93 -3.59 -8.88
C GLY A 384 -7.55 -4.97 -8.61
N ASN A 385 -8.42 -5.45 -9.51
CA ASN A 385 -9.19 -6.67 -9.31
C ASN A 385 -9.31 -7.48 -10.62
N TYR A 386 -8.21 -7.60 -11.35
CA TYR A 386 -8.21 -8.23 -12.68
C TYR A 386 -9.25 -7.59 -13.61
N GLN A 387 -10.07 -8.39 -14.32
CA GLN A 387 -11.06 -7.86 -15.25
C GLN A 387 -12.23 -7.11 -14.57
N ALA A 388 -12.37 -7.17 -13.25
CA ALA A 388 -13.26 -6.25 -12.54
C ALA A 388 -12.67 -4.84 -12.36
N GLY A 389 -11.50 -4.57 -12.92
CA GLY A 389 -10.90 -3.25 -13.05
C GLY A 389 -10.45 -2.61 -11.73
N THR A 390 -10.46 -1.28 -11.74
CA THR A 390 -9.96 -0.42 -10.66
C THR A 390 -11.08 0.16 -9.81
N TRP A 391 -10.93 0.05 -8.48
CA TRP A 391 -11.91 0.54 -7.50
C TRP A 391 -11.26 1.41 -6.44
N ALA A 392 -11.89 2.54 -6.13
CA ALA A 392 -11.52 3.43 -5.02
C ALA A 392 -12.57 3.37 -3.92
N VAL A 393 -12.13 3.16 -2.66
CA VAL A 393 -13.00 2.88 -1.51
C VAL A 393 -12.62 3.76 -0.32
N ASN A 394 -13.51 4.61 0.14
CA ASN A 394 -13.36 5.29 1.42
C ASN A 394 -13.65 4.31 2.57
N TRP A 395 -12.60 3.84 3.21
CA TRP A 395 -12.68 2.89 4.32
C TRP A 395 -12.30 3.51 5.68
N SER A 396 -12.38 4.83 5.81
CA SER A 396 -12.11 5.55 7.07
C SER A 396 -13.01 5.08 8.23
N ASN A 397 -14.22 4.60 7.92
CA ASN A 397 -15.06 3.87 8.86
C ASN A 397 -14.99 2.36 8.53
N PRO A 398 -14.24 1.56 9.30
CA PRO A 398 -14.05 0.15 9.01
C PRO A 398 -15.35 -0.66 8.81
N ALA A 399 -16.39 -0.32 9.58
CA ALA A 399 -17.68 -1.02 9.54
C ALA A 399 -18.58 -0.59 8.37
N LYS A 400 -18.23 0.47 7.65
CA LYS A 400 -19.05 1.06 6.58
C LYS A 400 -18.18 1.60 5.45
N PRO A 401 -17.46 0.74 4.72
CA PRO A 401 -16.71 1.16 3.53
C PRO A 401 -17.69 1.69 2.47
N LYS A 402 -17.24 2.67 1.69
CA LYS A 402 -18.04 3.28 0.63
C LYS A 402 -17.21 3.36 -0.64
N VAL A 403 -17.70 2.84 -1.72
CA VAL A 403 -17.14 3.09 -3.04
C VAL A 403 -17.21 4.59 -3.32
N VAL A 404 -16.11 5.18 -3.76
CA VAL A 404 -16.01 6.59 -4.16
C VAL A 404 -15.79 6.74 -5.66
N GLY A 405 -15.25 5.73 -6.32
CA GLY A 405 -15.11 5.68 -7.76
C GLY A 405 -14.71 4.29 -8.24
N PHE A 406 -14.99 3.97 -9.48
CA PHE A 406 -14.52 2.74 -10.13
C PHE A 406 -14.46 2.90 -11.65
N SER A 407 -13.64 2.05 -12.27
CA SER A 407 -13.57 1.84 -13.71
C SER A 407 -13.44 0.34 -13.97
N ASP A 408 -14.47 -0.24 -14.58
CA ASP A 408 -14.64 -1.67 -14.81
C ASP A 408 -14.78 -1.89 -16.32
N PRO A 409 -13.73 -2.41 -17.01
CA PRO A 409 -13.76 -2.63 -18.44
C PRO A 409 -14.72 -3.76 -18.83
N PRO A 410 -15.15 -3.84 -20.10
CA PRO A 410 -15.84 -5.03 -20.60
C PRO A 410 -14.90 -6.24 -20.60
N PRO A 411 -15.45 -7.47 -20.68
CA PRO A 411 -14.65 -8.67 -20.85
C PRO A 411 -13.67 -8.54 -22.02
N LEU A 412 -12.46 -9.04 -21.87
CA LEU A 412 -11.47 -9.10 -22.96
C LEU A 412 -11.94 -9.98 -24.12
N ASP A 413 -12.75 -11.00 -23.82
CA ASP A 413 -13.47 -11.83 -24.80
C ASP A 413 -14.87 -12.13 -24.23
N GLU A 414 -15.92 -11.79 -24.97
CA GLU A 414 -17.30 -12.00 -24.52
C GLU A 414 -17.76 -13.47 -24.56
N THR A 415 -16.97 -14.34 -25.17
CA THR A 415 -17.36 -15.74 -25.47
C THR A 415 -16.47 -16.79 -24.83
N GLN A 416 -15.24 -16.42 -24.49
CA GLN A 416 -14.23 -17.35 -23.94
C GLN A 416 -13.55 -16.76 -22.71
N PHE A 417 -13.31 -17.62 -21.72
CA PHE A 417 -12.53 -17.24 -20.55
C PHE A 417 -11.12 -16.81 -20.96
N THR A 418 -10.75 -15.59 -20.61
CA THR A 418 -9.45 -14.99 -20.92
C THR A 418 -8.85 -14.39 -19.66
N LEU A 419 -7.53 -14.48 -19.51
CA LEU A 419 -6.81 -13.84 -18.41
C LEU A 419 -6.39 -12.42 -18.79
N GLY A 420 -6.59 -11.46 -17.89
CA GLY A 420 -6.19 -10.08 -18.10
C GLY A 420 -6.73 -9.15 -17.02
N GLY A 421 -6.84 -7.86 -17.35
CA GLY A 421 -7.33 -6.82 -16.46
C GLY A 421 -6.27 -6.28 -15.49
N ALA A 422 -6.70 -5.56 -14.46
CA ALA A 422 -5.85 -4.87 -13.52
C ALA A 422 -5.08 -5.83 -12.61
N TRP A 423 -3.79 -6.05 -12.88
CA TRP A 423 -2.87 -6.72 -11.96
C TRP A 423 -2.75 -5.94 -10.66
N SER A 424 -2.53 -4.63 -10.78
CA SER A 424 -2.46 -3.70 -9.66
C SER A 424 -3.04 -2.35 -10.04
N SER A 425 -3.59 -1.64 -9.04
CA SER A 425 -4.00 -0.26 -9.19
C SER A 425 -3.58 0.52 -7.97
N TYR A 426 -2.74 1.54 -8.18
CA TYR A 426 -2.13 2.29 -7.11
C TYR A 426 -2.32 3.79 -7.27
N TRP A 427 -2.59 4.46 -6.16
CA TRP A 427 -2.52 5.91 -6.09
C TRP A 427 -1.07 6.36 -5.98
N TYR A 428 -0.66 7.26 -6.87
CA TYR A 428 0.60 7.98 -6.81
C TYR A 428 0.42 9.40 -7.34
N ASN A 429 0.82 10.40 -6.55
CA ASN A 429 0.92 11.83 -6.92
C ASN A 429 -0.28 12.38 -7.71
N GLY A 430 -1.49 12.19 -7.17
CA GLY A 430 -2.73 12.76 -7.73
C GLY A 430 -3.48 11.85 -8.70
N PHE A 431 -2.87 10.73 -9.13
CA PHE A 431 -3.43 9.83 -10.12
C PHE A 431 -3.48 8.38 -9.64
N ILE A 432 -4.28 7.57 -10.30
CA ILE A 432 -4.34 6.12 -10.16
C ILE A 432 -3.69 5.51 -11.39
N TYR A 433 -2.69 4.67 -11.16
CA TYR A 433 -1.99 3.92 -12.20
C TYR A 433 -2.40 2.46 -12.11
N GLU A 434 -2.95 1.95 -13.20
CA GLU A 434 -3.38 0.56 -13.34
C GLU A 434 -2.41 -0.18 -14.26
N SER A 435 -1.72 -1.20 -13.74
CA SER A 435 -1.02 -2.17 -14.57
C SER A 435 -2.04 -3.16 -15.13
N GLU A 436 -2.43 -2.95 -16.37
CA GLU A 436 -3.31 -3.87 -17.08
C GLU A 436 -2.45 -4.98 -17.71
N ILE A 437 -2.78 -6.22 -17.40
CA ILE A 437 -2.00 -7.42 -17.72
C ILE A 437 -1.65 -7.51 -19.21
N THR A 438 -2.62 -7.25 -20.09
CA THR A 438 -2.52 -7.50 -21.53
C THR A 438 -2.40 -6.24 -22.37
N LYS A 439 -2.70 -5.06 -21.80
CA LYS A 439 -2.84 -3.82 -22.57
C LYS A 439 -1.82 -2.73 -22.21
N GLY A 440 -1.23 -2.77 -21.04
CA GLY A 440 -0.21 -1.80 -20.63
C GLY A 440 -0.56 -1.04 -19.36
N LEU A 441 -0.16 0.24 -19.29
CA LEU A 441 -0.41 1.12 -18.16
C LEU A 441 -1.57 2.07 -18.47
N ASN A 442 -2.60 2.02 -17.65
CA ASN A 442 -3.70 2.99 -17.67
C ASN A 442 -3.53 4.04 -16.56
N VAL A 443 -3.94 5.28 -16.81
CA VAL A 443 -3.93 6.38 -15.84
C VAL A 443 -5.34 6.92 -15.67
N PHE A 444 -5.77 7.06 -14.40
CA PHE A 444 -7.05 7.67 -14.04
C PHE A 444 -6.85 8.81 -13.06
N GLU A 445 -7.75 9.78 -13.11
CA GLU A 445 -7.93 10.78 -12.06
C GLU A 445 -9.21 10.44 -11.27
N LEU A 446 -9.12 10.48 -9.95
CA LEU A 446 -10.30 10.42 -9.07
C LEU A 446 -10.69 11.84 -8.67
N ASP A 447 -11.65 12.44 -9.39
CA ASP A 447 -12.20 13.77 -9.08
C ASP A 447 -13.24 13.68 -7.96
N ASP A 448 -12.76 13.54 -6.73
CA ASP A 448 -13.59 13.46 -5.52
C ASP A 448 -12.92 14.20 -4.35
N PRO A 449 -13.65 15.08 -3.63
CA PRO A 449 -13.10 15.79 -2.45
C PRO A 449 -12.54 14.88 -1.35
N VAL A 450 -12.76 13.58 -1.43
CA VAL A 450 -12.21 12.62 -0.48
C VAL A 450 -10.68 12.53 -0.56
N VAL A 451 -10.10 12.86 -1.71
CA VAL A 451 -8.66 12.85 -1.97
C VAL A 451 -8.00 14.24 -1.94
N ASP A 452 -8.74 15.34 -1.74
CA ASP A 452 -8.19 16.73 -1.68
C ASP A 452 -7.04 16.91 -0.68
N SER A 453 -6.94 16.06 0.31
CA SER A 453 -5.90 16.10 1.33
C SER A 453 -4.74 15.16 1.06
N ALA A 454 -4.71 14.52 -0.11
CA ALA A 454 -3.60 13.69 -0.53
C ALA A 454 -2.31 14.53 -0.65
N VAL A 455 -1.18 13.89 -0.47
CA VAL A 455 0.15 14.50 -0.63
C VAL A 455 0.96 13.69 -1.61
N ASP A 456 1.84 14.38 -2.31
CA ASP A 456 2.79 13.75 -3.21
C ASP A 456 3.89 13.03 -2.43
N LEU A 457 4.34 11.92 -2.99
CA LEU A 457 5.42 11.11 -2.48
C LEU A 457 6.62 11.21 -3.45
N PRO A 458 7.87 11.26 -2.96
CA PRO A 458 9.03 11.26 -3.84
C PRO A 458 9.21 9.94 -4.59
N PHE A 459 8.70 8.85 -4.03
CA PHE A 459 8.70 7.50 -4.61
C PHE A 459 7.64 6.63 -3.90
N LEU A 460 7.33 5.48 -4.51
CA LEU A 460 6.43 4.50 -3.92
C LEU A 460 6.80 3.08 -4.38
N ASN A 461 7.05 2.21 -3.41
CA ASN A 461 6.93 0.77 -3.56
C ASN A 461 5.64 0.36 -2.83
N PRO A 462 4.58 -0.02 -3.54
CA PRO A 462 3.21 -0.02 -2.98
C PRO A 462 2.99 -0.91 -1.75
N GLN A 463 3.77 -1.98 -1.61
CA GLN A 463 3.70 -2.88 -0.44
C GLN A 463 4.36 -2.27 0.81
N THR A 464 5.11 -1.14 0.68
CA THR A 464 5.87 -0.53 1.77
C THR A 464 5.43 0.90 2.04
N GLN A 465 4.87 1.14 3.22
CA GLN A 465 4.55 2.47 3.73
C GLN A 465 5.71 2.96 4.60
N MET A 466 6.61 3.77 4.06
CA MET A 466 7.75 4.32 4.78
C MET A 466 7.66 5.82 5.07
N GLU A 467 6.90 6.55 4.27
CA GLU A 467 6.74 7.97 4.47
C GLU A 467 5.85 8.28 5.68
N ARG A 468 6.25 9.27 6.46
CA ARG A 468 5.49 9.74 7.61
C ARG A 468 4.61 10.90 7.20
N ILE A 469 3.37 10.61 6.84
CA ILE A 469 2.42 11.62 6.36
C ILE A 469 2.02 12.58 7.50
N PRO A 470 2.25 13.91 7.36
CA PRO A 470 1.84 14.91 8.34
C PRO A 470 0.32 14.93 8.49
N GLN A 471 -0.21 14.50 9.64
CA GLN A 471 -1.64 14.41 9.88
C GLN A 471 -2.19 15.66 10.55
N GLN A 472 -3.34 16.17 10.11
CA GLN A 472 -4.13 17.16 10.80
C GLN A 472 -5.20 16.47 11.67
N LEU A 473 -4.82 16.14 12.89
CA LEU A 473 -5.62 15.34 13.78
C LEU A 473 -6.56 16.20 14.63
N SER A 474 -7.79 15.75 14.83
CA SER A 474 -8.72 16.35 15.77
C SER A 474 -8.85 15.51 17.03
N ALA A 475 -8.93 16.16 18.18
CA ALA A 475 -9.14 15.51 19.46
C ALA A 475 -10.29 16.15 20.22
N ALA A 476 -11.32 15.36 20.52
CA ALA A 476 -12.45 15.78 21.30
C ALA A 476 -12.02 16.15 22.72
N SER A 477 -12.64 17.18 23.25
CA SER A 477 -12.46 17.63 24.64
C SER A 477 -13.80 17.66 25.39
N LYS A 478 -13.74 17.36 26.68
CA LYS A 478 -14.88 17.56 27.61
C LYS A 478 -14.43 18.49 28.71
N VAL A 479 -15.37 19.21 29.32
CA VAL A 479 -15.09 20.12 30.44
C VAL A 479 -16.05 19.84 31.58
N SER A 480 -15.53 19.71 32.78
CA SER A 480 -16.31 19.68 34.00
C SER A 480 -16.19 21.03 34.75
N LEU A 481 -17.20 21.39 35.53
CA LEU A 481 -17.19 22.57 36.38
C LEU A 481 -17.91 22.29 37.70
N LYS A 482 -17.37 22.76 38.79
CA LYS A 482 -18.04 22.86 40.11
C LYS A 482 -17.69 24.17 40.78
N HIS A 483 -18.56 24.64 41.65
CA HIS A 483 -18.34 25.83 42.50
C HIS A 483 -18.20 25.38 43.96
N THR A 484 -17.22 25.95 44.68
CA THR A 484 -17.06 25.80 46.14
C THR A 484 -17.39 27.10 46.82
N ASN A 485 -18.07 27.03 47.98
CA ASN A 485 -18.52 28.23 48.71
C ASN A 485 -17.49 28.76 49.75
N LYS A 486 -16.60 27.88 50.21
CA LYS A 486 -15.53 28.23 51.15
C LYS A 486 -14.24 27.51 50.74
N PRO A 487 -13.24 28.16 50.16
CA PRO A 487 -13.32 29.53 49.59
C PRO A 487 -14.19 29.56 48.32
N HIS A 488 -14.74 30.72 47.98
CA HIS A 488 -15.49 30.88 46.73
C HIS A 488 -14.59 30.70 45.49
N ARG A 489 -14.67 29.54 44.85
CA ARG A 489 -13.87 29.18 43.68
C ARG A 489 -14.66 28.36 42.69
N PHE A 490 -14.34 28.56 41.41
CA PHE A 490 -14.66 27.61 40.35
C PHE A 490 -13.51 26.61 40.19
N LYS A 491 -13.79 25.32 40.18
CA LYS A 491 -12.86 24.25 39.96
C LYS A 491 -13.41 23.32 38.86
N GLY A 492 -12.55 22.74 38.08
CA GLY A 492 -12.96 21.78 37.04
C GLY A 492 -11.78 21.16 36.35
N GLU A 493 -12.09 20.43 35.32
CA GLU A 493 -11.10 19.69 34.53
C GLU A 493 -11.48 19.72 33.07
N VAL A 494 -10.48 19.83 32.19
CA VAL A 494 -10.56 19.52 30.77
C VAL A 494 -10.00 18.14 30.55
N SER A 495 -10.81 17.22 30.04
CA SER A 495 -10.41 15.85 29.69
C SER A 495 -10.39 15.65 28.19
N SER A 496 -9.49 14.81 27.70
CA SER A 496 -9.33 14.40 26.31
C SER A 496 -8.53 13.10 26.24
N ALA A 497 -8.69 12.35 25.18
CA ALA A 497 -7.86 11.17 24.92
C ALA A 497 -6.37 11.53 24.72
N ARG A 498 -6.06 12.75 24.24
CA ARG A 498 -4.68 13.22 24.03
C ARG A 498 -4.23 14.15 25.18
N ASN A 499 -3.10 13.82 25.80
CA ASN A 499 -2.57 14.58 26.94
C ASN A 499 -2.32 16.06 26.61
N GLY A 500 -1.75 16.39 25.44
CA GLY A 500 -1.54 17.77 25.01
C GLY A 500 -2.83 18.61 24.90
N CYS A 501 -3.99 17.96 24.77
CA CYS A 501 -5.29 18.60 24.76
C CYS A 501 -5.86 18.88 26.18
N LYS A 502 -5.22 18.36 27.22
CA LYS A 502 -5.60 18.61 28.62
C LYS A 502 -4.87 19.84 29.19
N ALA A 503 -3.55 19.91 28.92
CA ALA A 503 -2.66 20.94 29.46
C ALA A 503 -2.82 22.31 28.76
N ASP A 504 -2.55 23.38 29.48
CA ASP A 504 -2.46 24.77 29.01
C ASP A 504 -3.68 25.23 28.20
N ARG A 505 -4.84 24.68 28.52
CA ARG A 505 -6.11 25.09 27.88
C ARG A 505 -6.64 26.36 28.49
N LEU A 506 -6.89 27.35 27.66
CA LEU A 506 -7.59 28.55 28.10
C LEU A 506 -9.04 28.23 28.44
N VAL A 507 -9.41 28.39 29.70
CA VAL A 507 -10.77 28.17 30.22
C VAL A 507 -11.39 29.50 30.63
N ARG A 508 -12.57 29.78 30.08
CA ARG A 508 -13.39 30.96 30.44
C ARG A 508 -14.59 30.51 31.27
N ILE A 509 -14.74 31.07 32.46
CA ILE A 509 -15.95 30.90 33.26
C ILE A 509 -16.95 31.98 32.84
N LYS A 510 -18.12 31.56 32.43
CA LYS A 510 -19.15 32.44 31.87
C LYS A 510 -20.43 32.38 32.71
N LYS A 511 -20.97 33.53 33.04
CA LYS A 511 -22.29 33.66 33.70
C LYS A 511 -23.40 33.61 32.66
N VAL A 512 -24.37 32.72 32.87
CA VAL A 512 -25.60 32.67 32.07
C VAL A 512 -26.44 33.92 32.31
N ARG A 513 -26.93 34.53 31.26
CA ARG A 513 -27.81 35.68 31.27
C ARG A 513 -29.04 35.42 30.41
N PRO A 514 -30.25 35.30 30.99
CA PRO A 514 -31.46 35.09 30.20
C PRO A 514 -31.61 36.16 29.11
N GLY A 515 -31.91 35.76 27.89
CA GLY A 515 -32.11 36.67 26.75
C GLY A 515 -30.87 37.42 26.25
N LYS A 516 -29.68 37.20 26.84
CA LYS A 516 -28.41 37.84 26.43
C LYS A 516 -27.26 36.86 26.35
N SER A 517 -26.24 37.19 25.56
CA SER A 517 -25.02 36.39 25.48
C SER A 517 -24.33 36.23 26.82
N ALA A 518 -23.81 35.05 27.13
CA ALA A 518 -23.16 34.76 28.41
C ALA A 518 -21.90 35.62 28.60
N ARG A 519 -21.73 36.24 29.80
CA ARG A 519 -20.61 37.12 30.13
C ARG A 519 -19.46 36.33 30.76
N THR A 520 -18.23 36.49 30.27
CA THR A 520 -17.02 35.98 30.93
C THR A 520 -16.78 36.71 32.25
N VAL A 521 -16.64 35.98 33.34
CA VAL A 521 -16.39 36.51 34.69
C VAL A 521 -15.01 36.16 35.25
N ALA A 522 -14.40 35.10 34.73
CA ALA A 522 -13.04 34.70 35.06
C ALA A 522 -12.41 33.94 33.91
N THR A 523 -11.10 33.97 33.84
CA THR A 523 -10.29 33.22 32.89
C THR A 523 -9.14 32.54 33.63
N THR A 524 -8.78 31.35 33.22
CA THR A 524 -7.67 30.60 33.79
C THR A 524 -7.13 29.61 32.73
N THR A 525 -5.99 29.00 32.99
CA THR A 525 -5.45 27.92 32.21
C THR A 525 -5.47 26.61 32.97
N THR A 526 -5.50 25.50 32.28
CA THR A 526 -5.39 24.18 32.91
C THR A 526 -3.93 23.82 33.19
N GLY A 527 -3.70 23.08 34.25
CA GLY A 527 -2.42 22.44 34.50
C GLY A 527 -2.23 21.17 33.63
N ASN A 528 -1.07 20.52 33.74
CA ASN A 528 -0.67 19.37 32.91
C ASN A 528 -1.69 18.22 32.85
N LYS A 529 -2.42 17.98 33.93
CA LYS A 529 -3.46 16.93 33.99
C LYS A 529 -4.86 17.45 33.63
N GLY A 530 -4.98 18.70 33.14
CA GLY A 530 -6.25 19.27 32.69
C GLY A 530 -7.04 19.99 33.81
N GLY A 531 -6.62 19.92 35.06
CA GLY A 531 -7.30 20.58 36.20
C GLY A 531 -7.16 22.10 36.16
N PHE A 532 -8.21 22.83 36.59
CA PHE A 532 -8.16 24.27 36.76
C PHE A 532 -8.89 24.72 38.00
N SER A 533 -8.48 25.88 38.53
CA SER A 533 -9.14 26.52 39.70
C SER A 533 -8.97 28.03 39.64
N VAL A 534 -10.06 28.77 39.77
CA VAL A 534 -10.03 30.23 39.75
C VAL A 534 -10.96 30.82 40.83
N LYS A 535 -10.54 31.92 41.49
CA LYS A 535 -11.36 32.63 42.48
C LYS A 535 -12.63 33.19 41.83
N HIS A 536 -13.78 33.03 42.51
CA HIS A 536 -15.04 33.66 42.11
C HIS A 536 -15.10 35.06 42.70
N THR A 537 -14.60 36.06 42.00
CA THR A 537 -14.55 37.46 42.47
C THR A 537 -15.60 38.36 41.84
N LYS A 538 -16.09 37.99 40.63
CA LYS A 538 -17.04 38.81 39.86
C LYS A 538 -18.27 37.99 39.48
N GLY A 539 -19.42 38.62 39.33
CA GLY A 539 -20.62 38.02 38.75
C GLY A 539 -21.73 37.68 39.75
N GLY A 540 -21.44 37.56 41.07
CA GLY A 540 -22.45 37.30 42.12
C GLY A 540 -23.15 35.94 41.95
N ARG A 541 -24.35 35.80 42.59
CA ARG A 541 -25.18 34.57 42.50
C ARG A 541 -25.67 34.31 41.07
N GLY A 542 -25.80 33.05 40.68
CA GLY A 542 -26.34 32.68 39.37
C GLY A 542 -25.85 31.36 38.82
N LEU A 543 -26.17 31.10 37.55
CA LEU A 543 -25.72 29.93 36.80
C LEU A 543 -24.48 30.27 36.00
N TYR A 544 -23.54 29.36 35.99
CA TYR A 544 -22.24 29.47 35.31
C TYR A 544 -21.88 28.21 34.58
N PHE A 545 -21.11 28.35 33.52
CA PHE A 545 -20.45 27.22 32.82
C PHE A 545 -18.99 27.57 32.50
N ALA A 546 -18.18 26.56 32.34
CA ALA A 546 -16.83 26.68 31.83
C ALA A 546 -16.78 26.38 30.32
N GLN A 547 -15.99 27.15 29.60
CA GLN A 547 -15.72 26.91 28.18
C GLN A 547 -14.21 26.83 27.97
N ALA A 548 -13.73 25.68 27.52
CA ALA A 548 -12.36 25.52 27.02
C ALA A 548 -12.27 25.96 25.55
N GLY A 549 -11.28 26.78 25.24
CA GLY A 549 -10.99 27.24 23.87
C GLY A 549 -10.45 26.13 22.98
N LYS A 550 -10.48 26.33 21.66
CA LYS A 550 -9.67 25.52 20.71
C LYS A 550 -8.18 25.65 21.07
N LYS A 551 -7.41 24.59 20.99
CA LYS A 551 -5.95 24.61 21.08
C LYS A 551 -5.40 23.85 19.89
N VAL A 552 -4.37 24.37 19.26
CA VAL A 552 -3.63 23.68 18.19
C VAL A 552 -2.19 23.59 18.65
N PHE A 553 -1.58 22.44 18.44
CA PHE A 553 -0.17 22.24 18.73
C PHE A 553 0.41 21.16 17.82
N ALA A 554 1.70 21.27 17.53
CA ALA A 554 2.45 20.25 16.84
C ALA A 554 2.88 19.14 17.81
N LYS A 555 2.80 17.91 17.39
CA LYS A 555 3.42 16.77 18.04
C LYS A 555 4.05 15.92 16.97
N ASP A 556 5.38 15.86 17.01
CA ASP A 556 6.16 15.27 15.94
C ASP A 556 5.83 15.99 14.59
N ILE A 557 5.60 15.26 13.50
CA ILE A 557 5.18 15.85 12.21
C ILE A 557 3.67 16.23 12.18
N HIS A 558 2.89 15.82 13.18
CA HIS A 558 1.42 15.99 13.16
C HIS A 558 0.96 17.30 13.80
N THR A 559 -0.08 17.91 13.23
CA THR A 559 -0.82 19.03 13.84
C THR A 559 -2.04 18.50 14.57
N ILE A 560 -2.17 18.81 15.85
CA ILE A 560 -3.29 18.36 16.68
C ILE A 560 -4.19 19.54 17.04
N THR A 561 -5.45 19.45 16.64
CA THR A 561 -6.51 20.39 17.00
C THR A 561 -7.38 19.84 18.13
N CYS A 562 -7.31 20.44 19.30
CA CYS A 562 -8.21 20.14 20.42
C CYS A 562 -9.51 20.92 20.26
N THR A 563 -10.64 20.25 20.22
CA THR A 563 -11.94 20.91 20.02
C THR A 563 -12.31 21.81 21.16
N LYS A 564 -13.11 22.84 20.88
CA LYS A 564 -13.79 23.64 21.93
C LYS A 564 -14.72 22.72 22.72
N ALA A 565 -14.82 22.98 24.03
CA ALA A 565 -15.73 22.22 24.89
C ALA A 565 -16.42 23.14 25.89
N LYS A 566 -17.63 22.76 26.33
CA LYS A 566 -18.46 23.50 27.30
C LYS A 566 -18.94 22.54 28.36
N SER A 567 -18.90 22.96 29.63
CA SER A 567 -19.47 22.22 30.76
C SER A 567 -20.97 22.36 30.85
N GLY A 568 -21.62 21.52 31.64
CA GLY A 568 -22.95 21.79 32.18
C GLY A 568 -22.96 23.07 33.03
N ASN A 569 -24.16 23.57 33.32
CA ASN A 569 -24.35 24.74 34.19
C ASN A 569 -24.18 24.38 35.67
N VAL A 570 -23.53 25.25 36.42
CA VAL A 570 -23.33 25.12 37.88
C VAL A 570 -23.86 26.37 38.57
N ARG A 571 -24.63 26.19 39.66
CA ARG A 571 -25.13 27.30 40.47
C ARG A 571 -24.06 27.76 41.46
N ALA A 572 -23.80 29.05 41.50
CA ALA A 572 -22.95 29.68 42.50
C ALA A 572 -23.81 30.58 43.39
N ASN A 573 -23.62 30.46 44.71
CA ASN A 573 -24.40 31.13 45.75
C ASN A 573 -23.57 32.21 46.48
N LYS A 574 -22.72 32.90 45.77
CA LYS A 574 -21.92 33.99 46.32
C LYS A 574 -22.80 35.23 46.55
#